data_34c36293d5140e8c3146569c52fb82dc
#
_entry.id   34c36293d5140e8c3146569c52fb82dc
#
_cell.length_a   1.000
_cell.length_b   1.000
_cell.length_c   1.000
_cell.angle_alpha   90.00
_cell.angle_beta   90.00
_cell.angle_gamma   90.00
#
_symmetry.space_group_name_H-M   'P 1'
#
loop_
_entity.id
_entity.type
_entity.pdbx_description
1 polymer ?
#
loop_
_entity_poly.entity_id
_entity_poly.type
_entity_poly.pdbx_seq_one_letter_code
_entity_poly.pdbx_strand_id
1 'polypeptide(L)'
;MMKWTSESFLEFMLNNIRGDVDKREGSVIYDALSSVATVFIKIQTERETNENLYYADTATDEYLDRRTEEDGIERRLATKAKRKGVFYDQEGRLFDIPLQSRYSHEDLNFIALERLAAGEFLLECETSGSAGNTVFGSLIPIEYIEGLGKAEITDVLIPGADEEDNESLRKRYFDAQESKPFGGNIADYKEKVGNIPGVGGVQVTPAWKGGGTVKCTIIGSDYNPPSQKLVDDVQTFVDPVVNSGLGLGLAPIGHRVTIMGNKSKTIDLRTKLILEADMHPDQIKGDVEKVYSDYLLELRKAWKNTKKTVVRISQIESRFLSIAGVLDVMDSTLNGSSGNLELDTEEAPYMGAVTIV
;
A
#
# COMPACT_ATOMS: atom_id res chain seq x y z
N MET A 1 30.25 -20.45 5.15
CA MET A 1 30.47 -21.47 6.19
C MET A 1 30.18 -22.83 5.57
N MET A 2 30.91 -23.90 5.94
CA MET A 2 30.70 -25.25 5.39
C MET A 2 29.36 -25.77 5.93
N LYS A 3 28.42 -26.10 5.03
CA LYS A 3 27.14 -26.70 5.45
C LYS A 3 27.33 -28.19 5.55
N TRP A 4 27.14 -28.75 6.74
CA TRP A 4 27.15 -30.18 6.97
C TRP A 4 25.77 -30.78 6.65
N THR A 5 25.74 -31.93 6.00
CA THR A 5 24.60 -32.83 5.98
C THR A 5 24.70 -33.82 7.14
N SER A 6 23.62 -34.48 7.53
CA SER A 6 23.65 -35.52 8.57
C SER A 6 24.65 -36.62 8.22
N GLU A 7 24.67 -37.04 6.96
CA GLU A 7 25.58 -38.07 6.45
C GLU A 7 27.04 -37.62 6.49
N SER A 8 27.36 -36.43 5.96
CA SER A 8 28.76 -35.94 5.92
C SER A 8 29.31 -35.66 7.31
N PHE A 9 28.44 -35.19 8.26
CA PHE A 9 28.87 -35.00 9.63
C PHE A 9 29.05 -36.29 10.39
N LEU A 10 28.19 -37.30 10.17
CA LEU A 10 28.35 -38.65 10.69
C LEU A 10 29.64 -39.31 10.20
N GLU A 11 29.90 -39.21 8.89
CA GLU A 11 31.14 -39.71 8.28
C GLU A 11 32.39 -39.04 8.90
N PHE A 12 32.34 -37.71 9.07
CA PHE A 12 33.41 -36.98 9.76
C PHE A 12 33.65 -37.50 11.16
N MET A 13 32.62 -37.73 11.97
CA MET A 13 32.72 -38.24 13.32
C MET A 13 33.26 -39.66 13.34
N LEU A 14 32.80 -40.56 12.46
CA LEU A 14 33.26 -41.94 12.35
C LEU A 14 34.74 -42.01 11.95
N ASN A 15 35.21 -41.10 11.08
CA ASN A 15 36.60 -41.01 10.67
C ASN A 15 37.54 -40.57 11.80
N ASN A 16 37.02 -39.81 12.79
CA ASN A 16 37.81 -39.38 13.95
C ASN A 16 37.83 -40.37 15.13
N ILE A 17 37.12 -41.52 15.04
CA ILE A 17 37.19 -42.59 16.03
C ILE A 17 38.34 -43.57 15.70
N ARG A 18 38.89 -44.22 16.74
CA ARG A 18 39.95 -45.23 16.61
C ARG A 18 39.57 -46.33 15.62
N GLY A 19 40.56 -46.88 14.91
CA GLY A 19 40.35 -47.84 13.86
C GLY A 19 39.99 -49.28 14.31
N ASP A 20 40.03 -49.56 15.61
CA ASP A 20 39.82 -50.86 16.22
C ASP A 20 38.37 -51.14 16.66
N VAL A 21 37.46 -50.23 16.39
CA VAL A 21 36.05 -50.37 16.72
C VAL A 21 35.16 -50.56 15.48
N ASP A 22 34.06 -51.28 15.63
CA ASP A 22 33.10 -51.49 14.56
C ASP A 22 32.32 -50.19 14.27
N LYS A 23 32.45 -49.71 13.01
CA LYS A 23 31.85 -48.44 12.53
C LYS A 23 30.76 -48.67 11.52
N ARG A 24 30.36 -49.93 11.25
CA ARG A 24 29.31 -50.25 10.27
C ARG A 24 27.94 -49.81 10.77
N GLU A 25 27.07 -49.59 9.86
CA GLU A 25 25.66 -49.35 10.13
C GLU A 25 25.08 -50.49 11.02
N GLY A 26 24.35 -50.10 12.09
CA GLY A 26 23.83 -51.00 13.10
C GLY A 26 24.80 -51.31 14.24
N SER A 27 26.04 -50.81 14.25
CA SER A 27 26.92 -50.87 15.42
C SER A 27 26.53 -49.83 16.47
N VAL A 28 26.83 -50.12 17.74
CA VAL A 28 26.53 -49.20 18.86
C VAL A 28 27.12 -47.81 18.63
N ILE A 29 28.32 -47.73 18.06
CA ILE A 29 29.00 -46.47 17.77
C ILE A 29 28.29 -45.71 16.64
N TYR A 30 27.94 -46.40 15.56
CA TYR A 30 27.22 -45.80 14.43
C TYR A 30 25.87 -45.24 14.89
N ASP A 31 25.08 -46.02 15.64
CA ASP A 31 23.76 -45.60 16.08
C ASP A 31 23.82 -44.42 17.07
N ALA A 32 24.80 -44.44 17.98
CA ALA A 32 25.03 -43.34 18.90
C ALA A 32 25.41 -42.03 18.17
N LEU A 33 26.35 -42.11 17.21
CA LEU A 33 26.81 -40.94 16.45
C LEU A 33 25.78 -40.45 15.44
N SER A 34 24.95 -41.33 14.86
CA SER A 34 23.85 -40.95 14.00
C SER A 34 22.85 -40.07 14.72
N SER A 35 22.54 -40.42 15.98
CA SER A 35 21.68 -39.58 16.85
C SER A 35 22.31 -38.21 17.11
N VAL A 36 23.63 -38.16 17.39
CA VAL A 36 24.36 -36.88 17.59
C VAL A 36 24.39 -36.04 16.31
N ALA A 37 24.64 -36.70 15.16
CA ALA A 37 24.61 -36.01 13.87
C ALA A 37 23.24 -35.31 13.60
N THR A 38 22.14 -36.02 13.89
CA THR A 38 20.79 -35.48 13.73
C THR A 38 20.57 -34.23 14.63
N VAL A 39 20.97 -34.30 15.88
CA VAL A 39 20.87 -33.15 16.81
C VAL A 39 21.74 -31.97 16.34
N PHE A 40 22.97 -32.25 15.89
CA PHE A 40 23.88 -31.23 15.38
C PHE A 40 23.29 -30.49 14.17
N ILE A 41 22.73 -31.23 13.20
CA ILE A 41 22.08 -30.60 12.04
C ILE A 41 20.87 -29.76 12.45
N LYS A 42 20.09 -30.23 13.43
CA LYS A 42 18.99 -29.42 13.98
C LYS A 42 19.51 -28.09 14.55
N ILE A 43 20.55 -28.12 15.37
CA ILE A 43 21.17 -26.92 15.94
C ILE A 43 21.74 -26.02 14.82
N GLN A 44 22.39 -26.59 13.79
CA GLN A 44 22.87 -25.81 12.66
C GLN A 44 21.73 -25.10 11.92
N THR A 45 20.62 -25.81 11.67
CA THR A 45 19.44 -25.24 11.01
C THR A 45 18.80 -24.13 11.87
N GLU A 46 18.65 -24.36 13.17
CA GLU A 46 18.13 -23.34 14.08
C GLU A 46 19.04 -22.10 14.13
N ARG A 47 20.35 -22.29 14.11
CA ARG A 47 21.30 -21.19 14.06
C ARG A 47 21.19 -20.40 12.75
N GLU A 48 21.10 -21.06 11.60
CA GLU A 48 20.92 -20.40 10.30
C GLU A 48 19.61 -19.62 10.25
N THR A 49 18.54 -20.21 10.78
CA THR A 49 17.24 -19.53 10.90
C THR A 49 17.35 -18.27 11.79
N ASN A 50 17.97 -18.40 12.96
CA ASN A 50 18.16 -17.26 13.84
C ASN A 50 19.05 -16.17 13.23
N GLU A 51 20.09 -16.56 12.47
CA GLU A 51 20.95 -15.62 11.75
C GLU A 51 20.16 -14.83 10.71
N ASN A 52 19.27 -15.50 9.94
CA ASN A 52 18.39 -14.83 8.97
C ASN A 52 17.35 -13.93 9.64
N LEU A 53 16.87 -14.25 10.84
CA LEU A 53 15.92 -13.45 11.58
C LEU A 53 16.56 -12.23 12.28
N TYR A 54 17.89 -12.21 12.40
CA TYR A 54 18.62 -11.13 13.07
C TYR A 54 18.82 -9.90 12.18
N TYR A 55 19.01 -10.07 10.87
CA TYR A 55 19.30 -8.95 9.96
C TYR A 55 18.03 -8.42 9.29
N ALA A 56 17.92 -7.10 9.17
CA ALA A 56 16.75 -6.45 8.60
C ALA A 56 16.44 -6.84 7.15
N ASP A 57 17.46 -7.24 6.37
CA ASP A 57 17.31 -7.68 4.97
C ASP A 57 16.61 -9.04 4.84
N THR A 58 16.70 -9.88 5.87
CA THR A 58 16.18 -11.25 5.87
C THR A 58 15.14 -11.53 6.96
N ALA A 59 15.06 -10.68 7.99
CA ALA A 59 14.08 -10.80 9.07
C ALA A 59 12.64 -10.66 8.54
N THR A 60 11.70 -11.35 9.19
CA THR A 60 10.28 -11.30 8.88
C THR A 60 9.45 -11.05 10.13
N ASP A 61 8.26 -10.49 9.96
CA ASP A 61 7.23 -10.32 10.96
C ASP A 61 7.79 -9.69 12.27
N GLU A 62 7.51 -10.28 13.42
CA GLU A 62 7.94 -9.79 14.74
C GLU A 62 9.45 -9.49 14.84
N TYR A 63 10.30 -10.27 14.16
CA TYR A 63 11.75 -10.05 14.21
C TYR A 63 12.15 -8.81 13.41
N LEU A 64 11.50 -8.58 12.28
CA LEU A 64 11.71 -7.35 11.52
C LEU A 64 11.20 -6.14 12.31
N ASP A 65 10.03 -6.25 12.96
CA ASP A 65 9.47 -5.19 13.79
C ASP A 65 10.45 -4.79 14.91
N ARG A 66 10.93 -5.76 15.67
CA ARG A 66 11.93 -5.52 16.74
C ARG A 66 13.18 -4.84 16.20
N ARG A 67 13.65 -5.26 15.00
CA ARG A 67 14.86 -4.70 14.41
C ARG A 67 14.67 -3.25 13.97
N THR A 68 13.52 -2.91 13.43
CA THR A 68 13.21 -1.55 12.98
C THR A 68 12.87 -0.61 14.14
N GLU A 69 12.24 -1.14 15.20
CA GLU A 69 11.93 -0.41 16.44
C GLU A 69 13.19 0.08 17.17
N GLU A 70 14.31 -0.64 17.09
CA GLU A 70 15.60 -0.19 17.65
C GLU A 70 16.06 1.15 17.08
N ASP A 71 15.68 1.45 15.83
CA ASP A 71 15.94 2.72 15.15
C ASP A 71 14.73 3.68 15.19
N GLY A 72 13.70 3.37 15.99
CA GLY A 72 12.48 4.17 16.15
C GLY A 72 11.51 4.09 14.96
N ILE A 73 11.59 3.03 14.15
CA ILE A 73 10.73 2.82 12.99
C ILE A 73 9.73 1.71 13.30
N GLU A 74 8.51 2.08 13.65
CA GLU A 74 7.42 1.16 13.93
C GLU A 74 6.67 0.79 12.63
N ARG A 75 6.12 -0.44 12.57
CA ARG A 75 5.22 -0.88 11.51
C ARG A 75 3.95 -0.04 11.51
N ARG A 76 3.51 0.39 10.32
CA ARG A 76 2.24 1.09 10.17
C ARG A 76 1.10 0.10 10.30
N LEU A 77 0.27 0.31 11.32
CA LEU A 77 -0.90 -0.51 11.56
C LEU A 77 -2.00 -0.23 10.53
N ALA A 78 -2.89 -1.20 10.34
CA ALA A 78 -4.08 -1.02 9.53
C ALA A 78 -4.95 0.13 10.06
N THR A 79 -5.45 0.97 9.15
CA THR A 79 -6.33 2.10 9.49
C THR A 79 -7.73 1.87 8.96
N LYS A 80 -8.72 2.52 9.59
CA LYS A 80 -10.13 2.41 9.21
C LYS A 80 -10.50 3.41 8.13
N ALA A 81 -11.32 2.96 7.17
CA ALA A 81 -11.90 3.85 6.16
C ALA A 81 -12.92 4.79 6.78
N LYS A 82 -12.88 6.08 6.40
CA LYS A 82 -13.93 7.06 6.74
C LYS A 82 -14.66 7.47 5.46
N ARG A 83 -15.96 7.28 5.49
CA ARG A 83 -16.84 7.40 4.33
C ARG A 83 -17.89 8.47 4.56
N LYS A 84 -18.47 8.97 3.49
CA LYS A 84 -19.67 9.80 3.54
C LYS A 84 -20.90 8.93 3.48
N GLY A 85 -21.79 9.05 4.45
CA GLY A 85 -23.13 8.48 4.43
C GLY A 85 -24.16 9.56 4.16
N VAL A 86 -25.16 9.26 3.34
CA VAL A 86 -26.30 10.12 3.06
C VAL A 86 -27.59 9.43 3.46
N PHE A 87 -28.42 10.12 4.22
CA PHE A 87 -29.61 9.57 4.87
C PHE A 87 -30.86 10.34 4.47
N TYR A 88 -31.93 9.61 4.22
CA TYR A 88 -33.20 10.15 3.77
C TYR A 88 -34.35 9.62 4.61
N ASP A 89 -35.40 10.43 4.79
CA ASP A 89 -36.66 9.99 5.36
C ASP A 89 -37.49 9.16 4.35
N GLN A 90 -38.69 8.78 4.76
CA GLN A 90 -39.62 8.00 3.92
C GLN A 90 -40.15 8.76 2.71
N GLU A 91 -40.09 10.10 2.73
CA GLU A 91 -40.48 10.98 1.64
C GLU A 91 -39.28 11.36 0.73
N GLY A 92 -38.08 10.85 1.02
CA GLY A 92 -36.87 11.12 0.23
C GLY A 92 -36.16 12.45 0.54
N ARG A 93 -36.52 13.12 1.63
CA ARG A 93 -35.84 14.33 2.09
C ARG A 93 -34.65 13.94 2.98
N LEU A 94 -33.63 14.80 3.02
CA LEU A 94 -32.46 14.61 3.88
C LEU A 94 -32.88 14.48 5.35
N PHE A 95 -32.37 13.45 6.01
CA PHE A 95 -32.75 13.08 7.36
C PHE A 95 -31.51 12.96 8.27
N ASP A 96 -31.56 13.63 9.41
CA ASP A 96 -30.48 13.57 10.39
C ASP A 96 -30.63 12.33 11.29
N ILE A 97 -29.56 11.57 11.42
CA ILE A 97 -29.47 10.35 12.23
C ILE A 97 -28.80 10.62 13.56
N PRO A 98 -29.02 9.78 14.59
CA PRO A 98 -28.25 9.84 15.82
C PRO A 98 -26.77 9.50 15.58
N LEU A 99 -25.88 10.25 16.24
CA LEU A 99 -24.47 9.89 16.28
C LEU A 99 -24.28 8.54 16.99
N GLN A 100 -23.26 7.81 16.63
CA GLN A 100 -22.95 6.44 17.10
C GLN A 100 -23.96 5.39 16.60
N SER A 101 -24.91 5.74 15.74
CA SER A 101 -25.75 4.73 15.07
C SER A 101 -24.91 3.88 14.10
N ARG A 102 -25.26 2.61 14.00
CA ARG A 102 -24.50 1.61 13.26
C ARG A 102 -25.27 1.11 12.05
N TYR A 103 -24.54 0.89 10.97
CA TYR A 103 -25.09 0.46 9.68
C TYR A 103 -24.26 -0.69 9.14
N SER A 104 -24.92 -1.60 8.44
CA SER A 104 -24.31 -2.75 7.79
C SER A 104 -24.41 -2.62 6.27
N HIS A 105 -23.37 -3.02 5.58
CA HIS A 105 -23.35 -3.25 4.16
C HIS A 105 -22.57 -4.54 3.92
N GLU A 106 -23.25 -5.60 3.44
CA GLU A 106 -22.68 -6.94 3.36
C GLU A 106 -22.02 -7.36 4.69
N ASP A 107 -20.73 -7.71 4.68
CA ASP A 107 -19.98 -8.16 5.85
C ASP A 107 -19.31 -7.02 6.64
N LEU A 108 -19.51 -5.76 6.24
CA LEU A 108 -18.88 -4.60 6.86
C LEU A 108 -19.89 -3.76 7.63
N ASN A 109 -19.47 -3.29 8.79
CA ASN A 109 -20.24 -2.37 9.62
C ASN A 109 -19.60 -0.99 9.65
N PHE A 110 -20.44 0.03 9.72
CA PHE A 110 -20.06 1.43 9.77
C PHE A 110 -20.76 2.13 10.93
N ILE A 111 -20.05 3.02 11.60
CA ILE A 111 -20.56 3.82 12.71
C ILE A 111 -20.57 5.31 12.33
N ALA A 112 -21.66 6.00 12.63
CA ALA A 112 -21.78 7.44 12.39
C ALA A 112 -21.02 8.23 13.47
N LEU A 113 -19.94 8.93 13.08
CA LEU A 113 -19.11 9.68 14.01
C LEU A 113 -19.45 11.15 14.08
N GLU A 114 -19.72 11.80 12.95
CA GLU A 114 -19.84 13.25 12.86
C GLU A 114 -20.89 13.63 11.81
N ARG A 115 -21.64 14.71 12.08
CA ARG A 115 -22.54 15.31 11.11
C ARG A 115 -21.77 16.29 10.23
N LEU A 116 -21.72 16.05 8.94
CA LEU A 116 -21.05 16.91 7.96
C LEU A 116 -21.99 18.03 7.45
N ALA A 117 -23.21 17.64 7.11
CA ALA A 117 -24.28 18.54 6.68
C ALA A 117 -25.63 17.94 7.03
N ALA A 118 -26.74 18.61 6.63
CA ALA A 118 -28.08 18.05 6.80
C ALA A 118 -28.19 16.72 6.05
N GLY A 119 -28.52 15.64 6.77
CA GLY A 119 -28.61 14.28 6.22
C GLY A 119 -27.29 13.68 5.75
N GLU A 120 -26.14 14.32 5.95
CA GLU A 120 -24.83 13.83 5.55
C GLU A 120 -23.94 13.60 6.79
N PHE A 121 -23.36 12.42 6.90
CA PHE A 121 -22.58 12.01 8.06
C PHE A 121 -21.25 11.36 7.67
N LEU A 122 -20.25 11.58 8.51
CA LEU A 122 -18.99 10.84 8.48
C LEU A 122 -19.22 9.46 9.11
N LEU A 123 -19.04 8.43 8.32
CA LEU A 123 -19.13 7.04 8.76
C LEU A 123 -17.71 6.46 8.84
N GLU A 124 -17.37 5.77 9.93
CA GLU A 124 -16.14 5.01 10.07
C GLU A 124 -16.43 3.52 9.92
N CYS A 125 -15.68 2.82 9.09
CA CYS A 125 -15.73 1.37 9.02
C CYS A 125 -15.23 0.76 10.33
N GLU A 126 -15.95 -0.19 10.91
CA GLU A 126 -15.51 -0.86 12.14
C GLU A 126 -14.31 -1.77 11.91
N THR A 127 -14.21 -2.34 10.70
CA THR A 127 -13.08 -3.17 10.25
C THR A 127 -11.96 -2.28 9.73
N SER A 128 -10.74 -2.49 10.24
CA SER A 128 -9.53 -1.83 9.73
C SER A 128 -9.11 -2.46 8.41
N GLY A 129 -8.41 -1.67 7.60
CA GLY A 129 -7.91 -2.11 6.30
C GLY A 129 -8.59 -1.40 5.14
N SER A 130 -8.23 -1.83 3.95
CA SER A 130 -8.68 -1.25 2.68
C SER A 130 -10.10 -1.66 2.26
N ALA A 131 -10.67 -2.70 2.89
CA ALA A 131 -11.98 -3.26 2.52
C ALA A 131 -13.11 -2.20 2.54
N GLY A 132 -13.10 -1.29 3.52
CA GLY A 132 -14.09 -0.20 3.62
C GLY A 132 -14.01 0.83 2.50
N ASN A 133 -12.96 0.85 1.67
CA ASN A 133 -12.79 1.83 0.58
C ASN A 133 -13.65 1.51 -0.64
N THR A 134 -13.97 0.23 -0.87
CA THR A 134 -14.60 -0.25 -2.11
C THR A 134 -16.12 -0.40 -2.02
N VAL A 135 -16.69 -0.17 -0.84
CA VAL A 135 -18.12 -0.32 -0.58
C VAL A 135 -18.89 0.91 -1.04
N PHE A 136 -19.96 0.73 -1.81
CA PHE A 136 -20.88 1.78 -2.27
C PHE A 136 -22.31 1.26 -2.30
N GLY A 137 -23.28 2.13 -2.08
CA GLY A 137 -24.69 1.80 -2.21
C GLY A 137 -25.45 1.81 -0.90
N SER A 138 -26.49 0.96 -0.78
CA SER A 138 -27.42 1.00 0.33
C SER A 138 -26.83 0.48 1.64
N LEU A 139 -27.09 1.19 2.72
CA LEU A 139 -26.77 0.79 4.10
C LEU A 139 -28.05 0.31 4.80
N ILE A 140 -27.90 -0.71 5.62
CA ILE A 140 -28.98 -1.25 6.47
C ILE A 140 -28.68 -0.84 7.91
N PRO A 141 -29.59 -0.10 8.59
CA PRO A 141 -29.40 0.21 10.00
C PRO A 141 -29.44 -1.07 10.83
N ILE A 142 -28.47 -1.23 11.73
CA ILE A 142 -28.39 -2.41 12.64
C ILE A 142 -29.46 -2.29 13.73
N GLU A 143 -29.73 -1.06 14.17
CA GLU A 143 -30.80 -0.75 15.10
C GLU A 143 -31.87 0.10 14.39
N TYR A 144 -33.13 -0.10 14.74
CA TYR A 144 -34.23 0.65 14.14
C TYR A 144 -34.10 2.14 14.48
N ILE A 145 -34.19 2.98 13.45
CA ILE A 145 -34.18 4.44 13.57
C ILE A 145 -35.54 4.96 13.04
N GLU A 146 -36.31 5.55 13.93
CA GLU A 146 -37.63 6.08 13.60
C GLU A 146 -37.49 7.23 12.58
N GLY A 147 -38.27 7.14 11.49
CA GLY A 147 -38.27 8.13 10.42
C GLY A 147 -37.20 7.93 9.33
N LEU A 148 -36.22 7.02 9.50
CA LEU A 148 -35.25 6.71 8.46
C LEU A 148 -35.94 5.86 7.36
N GLY A 149 -35.88 6.35 6.12
CA GLY A 149 -36.40 5.65 4.94
C GLY A 149 -35.29 5.01 4.10
N LYS A 150 -34.17 5.69 3.89
CA LYS A 150 -33.06 5.21 3.07
C LYS A 150 -31.72 5.70 3.64
N ALA A 151 -30.71 4.84 3.58
CA ALA A 151 -29.32 5.18 3.92
C ALA A 151 -28.40 4.70 2.80
N GLU A 152 -27.44 5.52 2.41
CA GLU A 152 -26.47 5.22 1.35
C GLU A 152 -25.06 5.60 1.78
N ILE A 153 -24.09 4.77 1.38
CA ILE A 153 -22.67 5.10 1.49
C ILE A 153 -22.16 5.57 0.13
N THR A 154 -21.47 6.69 0.12
CA THR A 154 -21.07 7.36 -1.13
C THR A 154 -19.54 7.50 -1.20
N ASP A 155 -18.99 8.64 -0.84
CA ASP A 155 -17.60 9.01 -1.09
C ASP A 155 -16.64 8.43 -0.06
N VAL A 156 -15.42 8.14 -0.48
CA VAL A 156 -14.29 7.87 0.42
C VAL A 156 -13.72 9.21 0.86
N LEU A 157 -13.85 9.56 2.13
CA LEU A 157 -13.30 10.80 2.67
C LEU A 157 -11.86 10.62 3.15
N ILE A 158 -11.61 9.54 3.90
CA ILE A 158 -10.27 9.13 4.32
C ILE A 158 -10.17 7.64 4.06
N PRO A 159 -9.32 7.22 3.11
CA PRO A 159 -9.17 5.81 2.81
C PRO A 159 -8.53 5.06 3.99
N GLY A 160 -9.05 3.88 4.28
CA GLY A 160 -8.41 2.90 5.14
C GLY A 160 -7.19 2.29 4.44
N ALA A 161 -6.23 1.85 5.21
CA ALA A 161 -5.04 1.16 4.71
C ALA A 161 -4.86 -0.15 5.45
N ASP A 162 -4.37 -1.15 4.74
CA ASP A 162 -3.95 -2.42 5.34
C ASP A 162 -2.67 -2.22 6.16
N GLU A 163 -2.37 -3.18 7.01
CA GLU A 163 -1.11 -3.20 7.74
C GLU A 163 0.07 -3.25 6.76
N GLU A 164 1.15 -2.54 7.10
CA GLU A 164 2.35 -2.47 6.28
C GLU A 164 3.00 -3.85 6.16
N ASP A 165 3.24 -4.30 4.93
CA ASP A 165 3.92 -5.57 4.68
C ASP A 165 5.42 -5.51 4.99
N ASN A 166 6.06 -6.67 5.12
CA ASN A 166 7.46 -6.77 5.49
C ASN A 166 8.39 -6.06 4.49
N GLU A 167 8.12 -6.11 3.20
CA GLU A 167 8.95 -5.47 2.19
C GLU A 167 8.83 -3.95 2.22
N SER A 168 7.64 -3.42 2.45
CA SER A 168 7.39 -1.99 2.61
C SER A 168 8.07 -1.44 3.86
N LEU A 169 7.97 -2.15 4.99
CA LEU A 169 8.66 -1.79 6.23
C LEU A 169 10.18 -1.84 6.06
N ARG A 170 10.71 -2.92 5.47
CA ARG A 170 12.15 -3.09 5.19
C ARG A 170 12.69 -1.96 4.33
N LYS A 171 11.98 -1.64 3.25
CA LYS A 171 12.36 -0.55 2.37
C LYS A 171 12.39 0.78 3.12
N ARG A 172 11.36 1.06 3.93
CA ARG A 172 11.30 2.31 4.72
C ARG A 172 12.41 2.38 5.76
N TYR A 173 12.79 1.25 6.35
CA TYR A 173 13.93 1.15 7.26
C TYR A 173 15.24 1.53 6.56
N PHE A 174 15.54 0.95 5.40
CA PHE A 174 16.77 1.29 4.66
C PHE A 174 16.74 2.71 4.10
N ASP A 175 15.61 3.17 3.57
CA ASP A 175 15.45 4.55 3.11
C ASP A 175 15.74 5.57 4.25
N ALA A 176 15.35 5.27 5.50
CA ALA A 176 15.62 6.10 6.67
C ALA A 176 17.10 6.10 7.08
N GLN A 177 17.82 4.98 6.89
CA GLN A 177 19.27 4.92 7.13
C GLN A 177 20.05 5.80 6.12
N GLU A 178 19.59 5.85 4.87
CA GLU A 178 20.22 6.66 3.82
C GLU A 178 19.89 8.15 3.93
N SER A 179 18.69 8.48 4.39
CA SER A 179 18.17 9.86 4.41
C SER A 179 17.60 10.20 5.79
N LYS A 180 18.44 10.75 6.67
CA LYS A 180 18.03 11.12 8.04
C LYS A 180 17.09 12.34 8.04
N PRO A 181 15.83 12.18 8.50
CA PRO A 181 14.91 13.31 8.70
C PRO A 181 15.48 14.27 9.75
N PHE A 182 15.57 15.55 9.41
CA PHE A 182 16.04 16.56 10.35
C PHE A 182 15.57 17.96 9.97
N GLY A 183 14.99 18.67 10.93
CA GLY A 183 14.80 20.12 10.89
C GLY A 183 13.99 20.66 9.71
N GLY A 184 13.07 19.89 9.14
CA GLY A 184 12.24 20.31 8.00
C GLY A 184 12.93 20.14 6.63
N ASN A 185 13.89 19.22 6.52
CA ASN A 185 14.39 18.80 5.23
C ASN A 185 13.35 17.97 4.45
N ILE A 186 13.63 17.66 3.18
CA ILE A 186 12.69 16.88 2.32
C ILE A 186 12.34 15.54 2.95
N ALA A 187 13.30 14.86 3.58
CA ALA A 187 13.09 13.58 4.24
C ALA A 187 12.14 13.70 5.44
N ASP A 188 12.33 14.74 6.27
CA ASP A 188 11.48 15.02 7.43
C ASP A 188 10.02 15.26 7.03
N TYR A 189 9.78 16.05 5.97
CA TYR A 189 8.42 16.24 5.45
C TYR A 189 7.83 14.96 4.85
N LYS A 190 8.61 14.20 4.10
CA LYS A 190 8.14 12.91 3.55
C LYS A 190 7.73 11.93 4.63
N GLU A 191 8.52 11.84 5.70
CA GLU A 191 8.23 10.97 6.83
C GLU A 191 7.01 11.46 7.62
N LYS A 192 7.03 12.69 8.12
CA LYS A 192 5.98 13.24 8.98
C LYS A 192 4.63 13.31 8.29
N VAL A 193 4.59 13.83 7.05
CA VAL A 193 3.34 13.92 6.29
C VAL A 193 2.90 12.53 5.81
N GLY A 194 3.82 11.68 5.40
CA GLY A 194 3.54 10.32 4.96
C GLY A 194 3.06 9.37 6.07
N ASN A 195 3.26 9.73 7.34
CA ASN A 195 2.75 8.97 8.48
C ASN A 195 1.32 9.38 8.92
N ILE A 196 0.76 10.44 8.31
CA ILE A 196 -0.61 10.87 8.60
C ILE A 196 -1.59 9.84 8.02
N PRO A 197 -2.55 9.33 8.80
CA PRO A 197 -3.55 8.38 8.31
C PRO A 197 -4.28 8.89 7.08
N GLY A 198 -4.44 8.04 6.07
CA GLY A 198 -5.05 8.39 4.79
C GLY A 198 -4.07 8.87 3.73
N VAL A 199 -2.81 9.16 4.07
CA VAL A 199 -1.75 9.55 3.12
C VAL A 199 -0.96 8.34 2.67
N GLY A 200 -0.94 8.04 1.36
CA GLY A 200 -0.18 6.94 0.73
C GLY A 200 1.19 7.35 0.21
N GLY A 201 1.40 8.64 -0.05
CA GLY A 201 2.66 9.16 -0.52
C GLY A 201 2.72 10.67 -0.56
N VAL A 202 3.93 11.20 -0.52
CA VAL A 202 4.18 12.66 -0.48
C VAL A 202 5.30 13.01 -1.43
N GLN A 203 5.10 14.04 -2.23
CA GLN A 203 6.16 14.74 -2.95
C GLN A 203 6.37 16.13 -2.35
N VAL A 204 7.62 16.50 -2.09
CA VAL A 204 7.98 17.77 -1.46
C VAL A 204 8.67 18.66 -2.47
N THR A 205 8.12 19.87 -2.68
CA THR A 205 8.68 20.89 -3.56
C THR A 205 9.15 22.06 -2.69
N PRO A 206 10.46 22.22 -2.47
CA PRO A 206 10.99 23.33 -1.68
C PRO A 206 10.89 24.65 -2.45
N ALA A 207 10.74 25.75 -1.71
CA ALA A 207 10.79 27.14 -2.21
C ALA A 207 9.86 27.42 -3.41
N TRP A 208 8.72 26.74 -3.52
CA TRP A 208 7.82 26.79 -4.69
C TRP A 208 7.17 28.16 -4.94
N LYS A 209 7.11 29.01 -3.92
CA LYS A 209 6.71 30.43 -4.00
C LYS A 209 7.74 31.35 -3.34
N GLY A 210 9.03 30.98 -3.40
CA GLY A 210 10.11 31.70 -2.78
C GLY A 210 10.56 31.14 -1.43
N GLY A 211 11.59 31.75 -0.84
CA GLY A 211 12.21 31.27 0.40
C GLY A 211 11.21 31.08 1.55
N GLY A 212 11.37 30.05 2.34
CA GLY A 212 10.50 29.70 3.46
C GLY A 212 9.19 29.04 3.07
N THR A 213 8.92 28.79 1.77
CA THR A 213 7.70 28.08 1.32
C THR A 213 7.98 26.65 0.94
N VAL A 214 7.13 25.74 1.36
CA VAL A 214 7.18 24.30 1.02
C VAL A 214 5.84 23.88 0.50
N LYS A 215 5.82 23.14 -0.61
CA LYS A 215 4.61 22.46 -1.09
C LYS A 215 4.76 20.96 -0.90
N CYS A 216 3.80 20.35 -0.21
CA CYS A 216 3.67 18.91 -0.09
C CYS A 216 2.46 18.46 -0.92
N THR A 217 2.71 17.75 -2.01
CA THR A 217 1.65 17.13 -2.81
C THR A 217 1.43 15.71 -2.32
N ILE A 218 0.21 15.36 -1.94
CA ILE A 218 -0.14 14.07 -1.35
C ILE A 218 -1.01 13.24 -2.28
N ILE A 219 -0.90 11.91 -2.15
CA ILE A 219 -1.81 10.92 -2.75
C ILE A 219 -2.44 10.11 -1.62
N GLY A 220 -3.68 9.66 -1.79
CA GLY A 220 -4.40 8.85 -0.79
C GLY A 220 -3.71 7.52 -0.50
N SER A 221 -3.99 6.90 0.64
CA SER A 221 -3.44 5.57 1.00
C SER A 221 -3.95 4.45 0.08
N ASP A 222 -5.06 4.67 -0.61
CA ASP A 222 -5.57 3.84 -1.70
C ASP A 222 -4.97 4.18 -3.07
N TYR A 223 -3.98 5.09 -3.10
CA TYR A 223 -3.35 5.63 -4.31
C TYR A 223 -4.31 6.33 -5.28
N ASN A 224 -5.44 6.81 -4.77
CA ASN A 224 -6.37 7.68 -5.48
C ASN A 224 -6.13 9.15 -5.10
N PRO A 225 -6.70 10.12 -5.86
CA PRO A 225 -6.65 11.53 -5.48
C PRO A 225 -7.28 11.70 -4.09
N PRO A 226 -6.60 12.41 -3.17
CA PRO A 226 -7.14 12.60 -1.83
C PRO A 226 -8.39 13.47 -1.87
N SER A 227 -9.32 13.20 -0.96
CA SER A 227 -10.48 14.07 -0.77
C SER A 227 -10.03 15.45 -0.26
N GLN A 228 -10.84 16.49 -0.50
CA GLN A 228 -10.56 17.83 0.04
C GLN A 228 -10.47 17.79 1.57
N LYS A 229 -11.32 16.98 2.23
CA LYS A 229 -11.25 16.80 3.69
C LYS A 229 -9.89 16.31 4.14
N LEU A 230 -9.34 15.29 3.49
CA LEU A 230 -8.00 14.78 3.83
C LEU A 230 -6.93 15.86 3.63
N VAL A 231 -6.99 16.62 2.54
CA VAL A 231 -6.04 17.72 2.28
C VAL A 231 -6.14 18.79 3.38
N ASP A 232 -7.35 19.17 3.80
CA ASP A 232 -7.57 20.18 4.83
C ASP A 232 -7.14 19.69 6.22
N ASP A 233 -7.41 18.44 6.56
CA ASP A 233 -6.98 17.81 7.81
C ASP A 233 -5.43 17.77 7.89
N VAL A 234 -4.77 17.34 6.81
CA VAL A 234 -3.29 17.31 6.71
C VAL A 234 -2.71 18.73 6.78
N GLN A 235 -3.34 19.71 6.09
CA GLN A 235 -2.93 21.12 6.15
C GLN A 235 -2.97 21.65 7.58
N THR A 236 -4.07 21.40 8.28
CA THR A 236 -4.26 21.86 9.67
C THR A 236 -3.24 21.22 10.61
N PHE A 237 -2.91 19.95 10.39
CA PHE A 237 -1.96 19.23 11.23
C PHE A 237 -0.50 19.64 10.96
N VAL A 238 -0.16 19.92 9.70
CA VAL A 238 1.22 20.26 9.30
C VAL A 238 1.53 21.73 9.53
N ASP A 239 0.67 22.62 9.04
CA ASP A 239 0.85 24.08 9.14
C ASP A 239 -0.53 24.76 9.11
N PRO A 240 -1.15 25.04 10.28
CA PRO A 240 -2.47 25.65 10.37
C PRO A 240 -2.54 26.97 9.60
N VAL A 241 -3.51 27.12 8.70
CA VAL A 241 -3.63 28.24 7.75
C VAL A 241 -3.60 29.62 8.47
N VAL A 242 -4.33 29.73 9.59
CA VAL A 242 -4.44 30.99 10.36
C VAL A 242 -3.09 31.40 10.97
N ASN A 243 -2.24 30.43 11.30
CA ASN A 243 -0.96 30.63 11.98
C ASN A 243 0.22 30.10 11.16
N SER A 244 0.09 30.11 9.83
CA SER A 244 1.09 29.51 8.93
C SER A 244 2.47 30.14 9.12
N GLY A 245 3.48 29.32 9.25
CA GLY A 245 4.87 29.70 9.47
C GLY A 245 5.25 29.97 10.91
N LEU A 246 4.34 29.85 11.87
CA LEU A 246 4.62 30.06 13.31
C LEU A 246 5.15 28.80 14.01
N GLY A 247 5.17 27.64 13.32
CA GLY A 247 5.65 26.39 13.89
C GLY A 247 4.71 25.79 14.94
N LEU A 248 3.40 26.01 14.82
CA LEU A 248 2.38 25.45 15.71
C LEU A 248 1.91 24.05 15.30
N GLY A 249 2.26 23.61 14.10
CA GLY A 249 2.06 22.25 13.60
C GLY A 249 3.37 21.48 13.51
N LEU A 250 3.44 20.51 12.59
CA LEU A 250 4.67 19.75 12.31
C LEU A 250 5.75 20.55 11.58
N ALA A 251 5.36 21.62 10.88
CA ALA A 251 6.27 22.45 10.12
C ALA A 251 7.18 23.26 11.05
N PRO A 252 8.49 23.36 10.76
CA PRO A 252 9.39 24.22 11.51
C PRO A 252 8.98 25.71 11.42
N ILE A 253 9.39 26.48 12.43
CA ILE A 253 9.23 27.94 12.44
C ILE A 253 9.83 28.55 11.16
N GLY A 254 9.08 29.44 10.51
CA GLY A 254 9.48 30.10 9.27
C GLY A 254 9.16 29.31 7.98
N HIS A 255 8.74 28.04 8.09
CA HIS A 255 8.25 27.27 6.95
C HIS A 255 6.75 27.45 6.77
N ARG A 256 6.35 28.02 5.65
CA ARG A 256 4.95 28.09 5.23
C ARG A 256 4.66 26.90 4.31
N VAL A 257 3.89 25.94 4.83
CA VAL A 257 3.62 24.70 4.11
C VAL A 257 2.25 24.77 3.45
N THR A 258 2.21 24.38 2.18
CA THR A 258 0.95 24.20 1.45
C THR A 258 0.77 22.74 1.10
N ILE A 259 -0.33 22.16 1.54
CA ILE A 259 -0.71 20.80 1.18
C ILE A 259 -1.63 20.85 -0.04
N MET A 260 -1.37 20.00 -1.01
CA MET A 260 -2.20 19.84 -2.21
C MET A 260 -2.41 18.37 -2.52
N GLY A 261 -3.55 18.01 -3.08
CA GLY A 261 -3.76 16.69 -3.68
C GLY A 261 -3.02 16.57 -5.01
N ASN A 262 -2.60 15.35 -5.35
CA ASN A 262 -2.09 15.06 -6.67
C ASN A 262 -3.18 15.25 -7.73
N LYS A 263 -2.77 15.53 -8.97
CA LYS A 263 -3.68 15.67 -10.12
C LYS A 263 -3.87 14.33 -10.80
N SER A 264 -5.13 14.01 -11.10
CA SER A 264 -5.47 12.83 -11.91
C SER A 264 -5.19 13.11 -13.38
N LYS A 265 -4.42 12.24 -14.01
CA LYS A 265 -4.27 12.20 -15.45
C LYS A 265 -4.93 10.94 -16.00
N THR A 266 -6.10 11.09 -16.60
CA THR A 266 -6.80 9.98 -17.25
C THR A 266 -6.06 9.60 -18.52
N ILE A 267 -5.82 8.30 -18.72
CA ILE A 267 -5.09 7.76 -19.86
C ILE A 267 -5.95 6.74 -20.57
N ASP A 268 -6.43 7.14 -21.74
CA ASP A 268 -7.16 6.27 -22.64
C ASP A 268 -6.19 5.38 -23.40
N LEU A 269 -6.51 4.10 -23.47
CA LEU A 269 -5.73 3.09 -24.19
C LEU A 269 -6.54 2.61 -25.40
N ARG A 270 -5.91 2.62 -26.56
CA ARG A 270 -6.41 1.91 -27.74
C ARG A 270 -5.34 0.94 -28.21
N THR A 271 -5.70 -0.31 -28.41
CA THR A 271 -4.78 -1.37 -28.82
C THR A 271 -5.47 -2.37 -29.73
N LYS A 272 -4.73 -2.99 -30.63
CA LYS A 272 -5.18 -4.10 -31.48
C LYS A 272 -4.60 -5.40 -30.91
N LEU A 273 -5.47 -6.34 -30.58
CA LEU A 273 -5.07 -7.66 -30.09
C LEU A 273 -5.30 -8.73 -31.17
N ILE A 274 -4.29 -9.57 -31.38
CA ILE A 274 -4.43 -10.81 -32.16
C ILE A 274 -4.70 -11.92 -31.16
N LEU A 275 -5.84 -12.56 -31.33
CA LEU A 275 -6.34 -13.59 -30.40
C LEU A 275 -6.25 -14.96 -31.03
N GLU A 276 -6.31 -16.01 -30.21
CA GLU A 276 -6.52 -17.39 -30.65
C GLU A 276 -7.84 -17.53 -31.40
N ALA A 277 -7.94 -18.53 -32.28
CA ALA A 277 -9.02 -18.67 -33.25
C ALA A 277 -10.43 -18.73 -32.65
N ASP A 278 -10.55 -19.21 -31.41
CA ASP A 278 -11.83 -19.41 -30.71
C ASP A 278 -12.15 -18.29 -29.68
N MET A 279 -11.35 -17.21 -29.63
CA MET A 279 -11.51 -16.14 -28.66
C MET A 279 -12.06 -14.85 -29.27
N HIS A 280 -12.97 -14.20 -28.52
CA HIS A 280 -13.55 -12.91 -28.92
C HIS A 280 -13.06 -11.80 -27.98
N PRO A 281 -12.81 -10.55 -28.49
CA PRO A 281 -12.34 -9.43 -27.66
C PRO A 281 -13.16 -9.16 -26.40
N ASP A 282 -14.46 -9.36 -26.44
CA ASP A 282 -15.35 -9.15 -25.29
C ASP A 282 -15.06 -10.11 -24.12
N GLN A 283 -14.53 -11.29 -24.40
CA GLN A 283 -14.23 -12.31 -23.37
C GLN A 283 -12.99 -11.94 -22.55
N ILE A 284 -12.02 -11.25 -23.15
CA ILE A 284 -10.76 -10.89 -22.50
C ILE A 284 -10.72 -9.42 -22.06
N LYS A 285 -11.76 -8.63 -22.40
CA LYS A 285 -11.79 -7.19 -22.09
C LYS A 285 -11.59 -6.92 -20.61
N GLY A 286 -12.21 -7.70 -19.73
CA GLY A 286 -12.06 -7.57 -18.28
C GLY A 286 -10.62 -7.83 -17.80
N ASP A 287 -9.94 -8.83 -18.39
CA ASP A 287 -8.54 -9.15 -18.06
C ASP A 287 -7.60 -8.06 -18.56
N VAL A 288 -7.83 -7.53 -19.76
CA VAL A 288 -7.07 -6.39 -20.32
C VAL A 288 -7.22 -5.15 -19.44
N GLU A 289 -8.45 -4.79 -19.06
CA GLU A 289 -8.73 -3.65 -18.19
C GLU A 289 -8.06 -3.84 -16.82
N LYS A 290 -8.13 -5.04 -16.25
CA LYS A 290 -7.47 -5.36 -14.98
C LYS A 290 -5.95 -5.22 -15.07
N VAL A 291 -5.32 -5.86 -16.04
CA VAL A 291 -3.86 -5.79 -16.25
C VAL A 291 -3.40 -4.36 -16.46
N TYR A 292 -4.16 -3.57 -17.22
CA TYR A 292 -3.88 -2.15 -17.44
C TYR A 292 -4.02 -1.33 -16.15
N SER A 293 -5.09 -1.53 -15.41
CA SER A 293 -5.33 -0.88 -14.12
C SER A 293 -4.24 -1.19 -13.11
N ASP A 294 -3.83 -2.47 -13.01
CA ASP A 294 -2.76 -2.93 -12.13
C ASP A 294 -1.42 -2.27 -12.47
N TYR A 295 -1.07 -2.15 -13.75
CA TYR A 295 0.12 -1.42 -14.19
C TYR A 295 0.09 0.06 -13.78
N LEU A 296 -1.04 0.74 -14.00
CA LEU A 296 -1.18 2.15 -13.59
C LEU A 296 -1.14 2.30 -12.06
N LEU A 297 -1.67 1.34 -11.31
CA LEU A 297 -1.57 1.31 -9.86
C LEU A 297 -0.11 1.17 -9.38
N GLU A 298 0.69 0.31 -10.02
CA GLU A 298 2.13 0.22 -9.72
C GLU A 298 2.85 1.57 -9.92
N LEU A 299 2.54 2.26 -11.00
CA LEU A 299 3.10 3.60 -11.25
C LEU A 299 2.67 4.61 -10.17
N ARG A 300 1.41 4.55 -9.69
CA ARG A 300 0.94 5.39 -8.59
C ARG A 300 1.62 5.06 -7.27
N LYS A 301 1.85 3.78 -6.97
CA LYS A 301 2.62 3.36 -5.79
C LYS A 301 4.06 3.88 -5.81
N ALA A 302 4.68 3.92 -7.00
CA ALA A 302 6.02 4.45 -7.19
C ALA A 302 6.09 5.98 -7.27
N TRP A 303 4.96 6.68 -7.45
CA TRP A 303 4.86 8.12 -7.72
C TRP A 303 5.63 8.98 -6.70
N LYS A 304 5.55 8.68 -5.41
CA LYS A 304 6.21 9.44 -4.34
C LYS A 304 7.74 9.51 -4.46
N ASN A 305 8.35 8.58 -5.19
CA ASN A 305 9.81 8.46 -5.34
C ASN A 305 10.29 8.84 -6.74
N THR A 306 9.38 9.16 -7.67
CA THR A 306 9.70 9.53 -9.05
C THR A 306 9.51 11.02 -9.29
N LYS A 307 10.47 11.66 -9.95
CA LYS A 307 10.34 13.07 -10.36
C LYS A 307 9.41 13.24 -11.55
N LYS A 308 9.37 12.26 -12.44
CA LYS A 308 8.47 12.20 -13.60
C LYS A 308 8.00 10.79 -13.81
N THR A 309 6.70 10.59 -13.84
CA THR A 309 6.09 9.30 -14.15
C THR A 309 5.97 9.15 -15.67
N VAL A 310 6.45 8.02 -16.19
CA VAL A 310 6.34 7.71 -17.64
C VAL A 310 5.52 6.46 -17.79
N VAL A 311 4.39 6.57 -18.50
CA VAL A 311 3.58 5.42 -18.92
C VAL A 311 4.15 4.88 -20.22
N ARG A 312 4.62 3.63 -20.21
CA ARG A 312 5.31 3.02 -21.33
C ARG A 312 4.43 2.02 -22.06
N ILE A 313 4.23 2.23 -23.35
CA ILE A 313 3.45 1.32 -24.21
C ILE A 313 4.06 -0.09 -24.18
N SER A 314 5.36 -0.23 -24.30
CA SER A 314 6.04 -1.53 -24.29
C SER A 314 5.80 -2.35 -23.02
N GLN A 315 5.63 -1.68 -21.88
CA GLN A 315 5.30 -2.35 -20.60
C GLN A 315 3.85 -2.85 -20.58
N ILE A 316 2.94 -2.10 -21.21
CA ILE A 316 1.54 -2.48 -21.35
C ILE A 316 1.42 -3.67 -22.29
N GLU A 317 2.03 -3.58 -23.48
CA GLU A 317 2.02 -4.64 -24.49
C GLU A 317 2.62 -5.95 -23.97
N SER A 318 3.77 -5.87 -23.28
CA SER A 318 4.40 -7.04 -22.66
C SER A 318 3.49 -7.74 -21.64
N ARG A 319 2.71 -6.97 -20.86
CA ARG A 319 1.75 -7.52 -19.90
C ARG A 319 0.53 -8.14 -20.57
N PHE A 320 0.06 -7.54 -21.66
CA PHE A 320 -1.07 -8.10 -22.42
C PHE A 320 -0.72 -9.43 -23.09
N LEU A 321 0.52 -9.61 -23.55
CA LEU A 321 1.01 -10.89 -24.05
C LEU A 321 1.01 -12.01 -23.00
N SER A 322 0.90 -11.67 -21.71
CA SER A 322 0.76 -12.66 -20.62
C SER A 322 -0.69 -13.09 -20.36
N ILE A 323 -1.67 -12.46 -21.01
CA ILE A 323 -3.09 -12.82 -20.91
C ILE A 323 -3.33 -14.05 -21.77
N ALA A 324 -3.98 -15.07 -21.19
CA ALA A 324 -4.31 -16.30 -21.92
C ALA A 324 -5.17 -15.99 -23.14
N GLY A 325 -4.81 -16.52 -24.32
CA GLY A 325 -5.50 -16.31 -25.58
C GLY A 325 -5.06 -15.08 -26.38
N VAL A 326 -4.13 -14.26 -25.86
CA VAL A 326 -3.50 -13.17 -26.64
C VAL A 326 -2.25 -13.70 -27.29
N LEU A 327 -2.21 -13.66 -28.62
CA LEU A 327 -1.06 -14.09 -29.44
C LEU A 327 -0.11 -12.93 -29.77
N ASP A 328 -0.66 -11.73 -30.03
CA ASP A 328 0.14 -10.56 -30.34
C ASP A 328 -0.61 -9.25 -30.02
N VAL A 329 0.14 -8.17 -29.83
CA VAL A 329 -0.36 -6.83 -29.49
C VAL A 329 0.23 -5.82 -30.47
N MET A 330 -0.61 -5.03 -31.12
CA MET A 330 -0.19 -4.09 -32.17
C MET A 330 -0.90 -2.74 -32.02
N ASP A 331 -0.32 -1.71 -32.64
CA ASP A 331 -0.90 -0.38 -32.83
C ASP A 331 -1.41 0.28 -31.53
N SER A 332 -0.73 0.02 -30.42
CA SER A 332 -1.11 0.60 -29.13
C SER A 332 -0.88 2.10 -29.08
N THR A 333 -1.88 2.83 -28.58
CA THR A 333 -1.79 4.29 -28.39
C THR A 333 -2.29 4.69 -27.01
N LEU A 334 -1.68 5.73 -26.44
CA LEU A 334 -2.07 6.37 -25.17
C LEU A 334 -2.55 7.79 -25.47
N ASN A 335 -3.80 8.08 -25.13
CA ASN A 335 -4.46 9.37 -25.48
C ASN A 335 -4.28 9.74 -26.96
N GLY A 336 -4.32 8.74 -27.86
CA GLY A 336 -4.15 8.91 -29.31
C GLY A 336 -2.71 9.05 -29.79
N SER A 337 -1.69 8.99 -28.90
CA SER A 337 -0.27 9.03 -29.28
C SER A 337 0.33 7.62 -29.28
N SER A 338 1.13 7.28 -30.28
CA SER A 338 1.87 6.01 -30.37
C SER A 338 3.18 5.99 -29.56
N GLY A 339 3.46 7.05 -28.78
CA GLY A 339 4.64 7.14 -27.92
C GLY A 339 4.33 6.94 -26.45
N ASN A 340 5.38 6.80 -25.64
CA ASN A 340 5.26 6.82 -24.19
C ASN A 340 4.69 8.17 -23.74
N LEU A 341 3.89 8.14 -22.66
CA LEU A 341 3.29 9.35 -22.10
C LEU A 341 4.07 9.77 -20.84
N GLU A 342 4.70 10.94 -20.89
CA GLU A 342 5.30 11.57 -19.71
C GLU A 342 4.24 12.40 -18.97
N LEU A 343 4.20 12.27 -17.64
CA LEU A 343 3.32 13.01 -16.76
C LEU A 343 4.12 14.09 -16.03
N ASP A 344 3.44 15.18 -15.68
CA ASP A 344 4.02 16.19 -14.80
C ASP A 344 4.26 15.64 -13.40
N THR A 345 5.14 16.30 -12.64
CA THR A 345 5.54 15.85 -11.30
C THR A 345 4.35 15.63 -10.35
N GLU A 346 3.31 16.47 -10.46
CA GLU A 346 2.12 16.40 -9.60
C GLU A 346 1.03 15.49 -10.16
N GLU A 347 1.19 14.98 -11.37
CA GLU A 347 0.20 14.13 -12.01
C GLU A 347 0.45 12.65 -11.67
N ALA A 348 -0.64 11.92 -11.47
CA ALA A 348 -0.63 10.47 -11.34
C ALA A 348 -1.56 9.83 -12.40
N PRO A 349 -1.19 8.65 -12.95
CA PRO A 349 -1.94 8.03 -14.04
C PRO A 349 -3.18 7.29 -13.53
N TYR A 350 -4.31 7.51 -14.19
CA TYR A 350 -5.57 6.81 -13.92
C TYR A 350 -6.11 6.21 -15.21
N MET A 351 -6.77 5.08 -15.08
CA MET A 351 -7.35 4.38 -16.24
C MET A 351 -8.50 5.21 -16.83
N GLY A 352 -8.42 5.44 -18.13
CA GLY A 352 -9.49 5.97 -18.96
C GLY A 352 -10.20 4.88 -19.75
N ALA A 353 -10.71 5.23 -20.91
CA ALA A 353 -11.35 4.26 -21.81
C ALA A 353 -10.34 3.26 -22.36
N VAL A 354 -10.69 1.96 -22.36
CA VAL A 354 -9.92 0.91 -23.02
C VAL A 354 -10.67 0.45 -24.27
N THR A 355 -10.05 0.64 -25.44
CA THR A 355 -10.61 0.25 -26.72
C THR A 355 -9.75 -0.84 -27.36
N ILE A 356 -10.30 -2.03 -27.50
CA ILE A 356 -9.70 -3.16 -28.22
C ILE A 356 -10.25 -3.15 -29.67
N VAL A 357 -9.36 -3.24 -30.65
CA VAL A 357 -9.69 -3.16 -32.08
C VAL A 357 -9.33 -4.45 -32.77
#